data_bae1c1d5845e9437f4afec40575bfe3c
#
_entry.id   bae1c1d5845e9437f4afec40575bfe3c
#
_cell.length_a   1.000
_cell.length_b   1.000
_cell.length_c   1.000
_cell.angle_alpha   90.00
_cell.angle_beta   90.00
_cell.angle_gamma   90.00
#
_symmetry.space_group_name_H-M   'P 1'
#
loop_
_entity.id
_entity.type
_entity.pdbx_description
1 polymer ?
#
loop_
_entity_poly.entity_id
_entity_poly.type
_entity_poly.pdbx_seq_one_letter_code
_entity_poly.pdbx_strand_id
1 'polypeptide(L)'
;MKITAATLWTNDVKPMQDFYTGTLDFPLVEETATAFTVQIGTSQLRFELDTTQQPKQYHFAFNVPGDAFRLAKDWLRHRVPLLNEDGEDEIFFENINAHSVYFYDTDENVVELIARHDVNPNKELETFTVSDILDIGEMNVTTPDVAGVGAQFAELGVFHRYHQPINVDFLNFLGAPEDGTHLLLGREDRTWLFAPKPAITSPLVLELDGNLHVRLDAEGNLHHEK
;
A
#
# COMPACT_ATOMS: atom_id res chain seq x y z
N MET A 1 10.06 10.31 -3.73
CA MET A 1 10.11 8.82 -3.84
C MET A 1 8.81 8.33 -4.44
N LYS A 2 8.88 7.34 -5.34
CA LYS A 2 7.72 6.63 -5.90
C LYS A 2 7.90 5.13 -5.75
N ILE A 3 6.83 4.41 -5.43
CA ILE A 3 6.82 2.93 -5.48
C ILE A 3 6.47 2.55 -6.91
N THR A 4 7.47 2.18 -7.71
CA THR A 4 7.26 1.83 -9.13
C THR A 4 6.81 0.39 -9.30
N ALA A 5 7.25 -0.52 -8.41
CA ALA A 5 6.74 -1.87 -8.33
C ALA A 5 6.74 -2.39 -6.89
N ALA A 6 5.77 -3.26 -6.59
CA ALA A 6 5.69 -4.01 -5.35
C ALA A 6 5.39 -5.48 -5.64
N THR A 7 6.09 -6.40 -4.95
CA THR A 7 5.79 -7.84 -4.98
C THR A 7 5.39 -8.29 -3.58
N LEU A 8 4.21 -8.87 -3.47
CA LEU A 8 3.61 -9.42 -2.28
C LEU A 8 3.34 -10.93 -2.49
N TRP A 9 3.10 -11.67 -1.41
CA TRP A 9 2.79 -13.09 -1.48
C TRP A 9 1.33 -13.35 -1.12
N THR A 10 0.69 -14.24 -1.86
CA THR A 10 -0.72 -14.67 -1.66
C THR A 10 -0.81 -16.17 -1.41
N ASN A 11 -1.81 -16.57 -0.64
CA ASN A 11 -2.09 -17.98 -0.39
C ASN A 11 -2.74 -18.69 -1.60
N ASP A 12 -3.46 -17.94 -2.44
CA ASP A 12 -4.10 -18.47 -3.65
C ASP A 12 -4.09 -17.41 -4.77
N VAL A 13 -3.31 -17.68 -5.80
CA VAL A 13 -3.10 -16.75 -6.92
C VAL A 13 -4.39 -16.48 -7.69
N LYS A 14 -5.22 -17.51 -7.92
CA LYS A 14 -6.39 -17.36 -8.81
C LYS A 14 -7.49 -16.47 -8.23
N PRO A 15 -7.97 -16.65 -6.99
CA PRO A 15 -8.93 -15.74 -6.38
C PRO A 15 -8.39 -14.30 -6.26
N MET A 16 -7.09 -14.14 -5.93
CA MET A 16 -6.44 -12.84 -5.83
C MET A 16 -6.41 -12.14 -7.20
N GLN A 17 -6.03 -12.86 -8.26
CA GLN A 17 -6.06 -12.34 -9.62
C GLN A 17 -7.49 -11.94 -10.04
N ASP A 18 -8.48 -12.81 -9.83
CA ASP A 18 -9.88 -12.52 -10.19
C ASP A 18 -10.42 -11.30 -9.44
N PHE A 19 -9.98 -11.09 -8.20
CA PHE A 19 -10.33 -9.91 -7.43
C PHE A 19 -9.74 -8.63 -8.05
N TYR A 20 -8.43 -8.61 -8.31
CA TYR A 20 -7.80 -7.40 -8.84
C TYR A 20 -8.20 -7.11 -10.30
N THR A 21 -8.34 -8.15 -11.13
CA THR A 21 -8.64 -7.96 -12.56
C THR A 21 -10.12 -7.98 -12.90
N GLY A 22 -10.94 -8.72 -12.14
CA GLY A 22 -12.37 -8.88 -12.40
C GLY A 22 -13.25 -7.99 -11.53
N THR A 23 -12.93 -7.84 -10.24
CA THR A 23 -13.73 -7.00 -9.32
C THR A 23 -13.28 -5.54 -9.38
N LEU A 24 -11.97 -5.28 -9.33
CA LEU A 24 -11.41 -3.93 -9.36
C LEU A 24 -11.05 -3.42 -10.76
N ASP A 25 -11.14 -4.27 -11.79
CA ASP A 25 -10.89 -3.94 -13.21
C ASP A 25 -9.44 -3.49 -13.51
N PHE A 26 -8.43 -3.81 -12.67
CA PHE A 26 -7.04 -3.45 -12.96
C PHE A 26 -6.51 -4.21 -14.18
N PRO A 27 -5.79 -3.54 -15.09
CA PRO A 27 -5.19 -4.19 -16.24
C PRO A 27 -4.16 -5.26 -15.84
N LEU A 28 -4.33 -6.48 -16.35
CA LEU A 28 -3.36 -7.56 -16.21
C LEU A 28 -2.14 -7.27 -17.08
N VAL A 29 -0.94 -7.29 -16.49
CA VAL A 29 0.35 -7.06 -17.18
C VAL A 29 1.03 -8.38 -17.50
N GLU A 30 1.05 -9.29 -16.53
CA GLU A 30 1.70 -10.59 -16.63
C GLU A 30 0.93 -11.64 -15.82
N GLU A 31 0.95 -12.87 -16.29
CA GLU A 31 0.37 -14.03 -15.62
C GLU A 31 1.24 -15.26 -15.81
N THR A 32 1.43 -16.02 -14.74
CA THR A 32 2.06 -17.35 -14.72
C THR A 32 1.22 -18.31 -13.89
N ALA A 33 1.62 -19.56 -13.77
CA ALA A 33 0.93 -20.52 -12.91
C ALA A 33 1.03 -20.17 -11.41
N THR A 34 2.01 -19.36 -11.01
CA THR A 34 2.32 -19.06 -9.60
C THR A 34 2.38 -17.57 -9.29
N ALA A 35 2.06 -16.71 -10.22
CA ALA A 35 2.11 -15.27 -10.02
C ALA A 35 1.27 -14.52 -11.05
N PHE A 36 0.86 -13.30 -10.71
CA PHE A 36 0.33 -12.32 -11.66
C PHE A 36 0.78 -10.90 -11.29
N THR A 37 0.74 -10.01 -12.26
CA THR A 37 1.06 -8.59 -12.09
C THR A 37 -0.06 -7.75 -12.68
N VAL A 38 -0.52 -6.75 -11.94
CA VAL A 38 -1.50 -5.76 -12.40
C VAL A 38 -0.89 -4.36 -12.46
N GLN A 39 -1.41 -3.53 -13.36
CA GLN A 39 -1.04 -2.13 -13.46
C GLN A 39 -1.88 -1.28 -12.51
N ILE A 40 -1.25 -0.52 -11.62
CA ILE A 40 -1.85 0.41 -10.67
C ILE A 40 -1.43 1.83 -11.04
N GLY A 41 -2.13 2.47 -11.95
CA GLY A 41 -1.70 3.77 -12.47
C GLY A 41 -0.28 3.71 -13.03
N THR A 42 0.68 4.42 -12.42
CA THR A 42 2.10 4.39 -12.82
C THR A 42 2.92 3.30 -12.13
N SER A 43 2.33 2.53 -11.21
CA SER A 43 2.98 1.46 -10.44
C SER A 43 2.57 0.07 -10.93
N GLN A 44 3.34 -0.95 -10.61
CA GLN A 44 2.97 -2.36 -10.80
C GLN A 44 2.84 -3.07 -9.45
N LEU A 45 1.80 -3.87 -9.31
CA LEU A 45 1.58 -4.73 -8.15
C LEU A 45 1.59 -6.19 -8.59
N ARG A 46 2.54 -6.96 -8.05
CA ARG A 46 2.71 -8.38 -8.31
C ARG A 46 2.34 -9.20 -7.08
N PHE A 47 1.61 -10.28 -7.28
CA PHE A 47 1.38 -11.30 -6.27
C PHE A 47 2.01 -12.61 -6.69
N GLU A 48 2.77 -13.22 -5.78
CA GLU A 48 3.38 -14.54 -5.96
C GLU A 48 2.77 -15.55 -5.00
N LEU A 49 2.65 -16.80 -5.44
CA LEU A 49 2.16 -17.88 -4.61
C LEU A 49 3.08 -18.12 -3.41
N ASP A 50 2.54 -17.99 -2.22
CA ASP A 50 3.23 -18.44 -1.02
C ASP A 50 3.15 -19.96 -0.86
N THR A 51 4.30 -20.59 -0.77
CA THR A 51 4.39 -22.03 -0.51
C THR A 51 4.65 -22.37 0.96
N THR A 52 4.86 -21.34 1.81
CA THR A 52 5.22 -21.52 3.23
C THR A 52 3.99 -21.66 4.12
N GLN A 53 2.85 -21.15 3.68
CA GLN A 53 1.60 -21.05 4.43
C GLN A 53 1.73 -20.32 5.79
N GLN A 54 2.75 -19.46 5.91
CA GLN A 54 2.90 -18.61 7.09
C GLN A 54 1.88 -17.46 7.03
N PRO A 55 1.35 -17.01 8.17
CA PRO A 55 0.47 -15.85 8.22
C PRO A 55 1.16 -14.62 7.59
N LYS A 56 0.43 -13.88 6.77
CA LYS A 56 0.87 -12.62 6.17
C LYS A 56 -0.24 -11.59 6.30
N GLN A 57 0.16 -10.35 6.47
CA GLN A 57 -0.74 -9.21 6.51
C GLN A 57 -0.06 -8.03 5.84
N TYR A 58 -0.64 -7.55 4.77
CA TYR A 58 -0.20 -6.32 4.13
C TYR A 58 -1.21 -5.20 4.35
N HIS A 59 -0.68 -3.99 4.40
CA HIS A 59 -1.45 -2.77 4.21
C HIS A 59 -0.78 -1.94 3.13
N PHE A 60 -1.57 -1.46 2.18
CA PHE A 60 -1.11 -0.57 1.13
C PHE A 60 -2.25 0.32 0.65
N ALA A 61 -1.88 1.50 0.14
CA ALA A 61 -2.84 2.48 -0.33
C ALA A 61 -2.61 2.81 -1.81
N PHE A 62 -3.71 3.00 -2.53
CA PHE A 62 -3.69 3.55 -3.87
C PHE A 62 -4.04 5.03 -3.83
N ASN A 63 -3.20 5.87 -4.42
CA ASN A 63 -3.48 7.27 -4.61
C ASN A 63 -4.58 7.47 -5.66
N VAL A 64 -5.57 8.29 -5.33
CA VAL A 64 -6.56 8.79 -6.27
C VAL A 64 -6.44 10.31 -6.43
N PRO A 65 -6.98 10.94 -7.50
CA PRO A 65 -6.89 12.39 -7.68
C PRO A 65 -7.42 13.16 -6.46
N GLY A 66 -6.78 14.28 -6.15
CA GLY A 66 -7.06 15.06 -4.94
C GLY A 66 -8.50 15.57 -4.86
N ASP A 67 -9.15 15.79 -5.98
CA ASP A 67 -10.53 16.26 -6.10
C ASP A 67 -11.57 15.14 -6.34
N ALA A 68 -11.11 13.86 -6.48
CA ALA A 68 -11.99 12.77 -6.91
C ALA A 68 -12.41 11.79 -5.80
N PHE A 69 -12.15 12.08 -4.52
CA PHE A 69 -12.42 11.16 -3.41
C PHE A 69 -13.84 10.60 -3.42
N ARG A 70 -14.86 11.45 -3.57
CA ARG A 70 -16.26 11.01 -3.55
C ARG A 70 -16.60 10.06 -4.70
N LEU A 71 -16.08 10.34 -5.89
CA LEU A 71 -16.28 9.49 -7.06
C LEU A 71 -15.53 8.15 -6.90
N ALA A 72 -14.30 8.18 -6.37
CA ALA A 72 -13.51 6.98 -6.09
C ALA A 72 -14.18 6.10 -5.02
N LYS A 73 -14.69 6.69 -3.93
CA LYS A 73 -15.45 5.97 -2.91
C LYS A 73 -16.73 5.36 -3.48
N ASP A 74 -17.49 6.11 -4.29
CA ASP A 74 -18.70 5.61 -4.95
C ASP A 74 -18.39 4.46 -5.92
N TRP A 75 -17.31 4.56 -6.67
CA TRP A 75 -16.83 3.49 -7.55
C TRP A 75 -16.47 2.23 -6.76
N LEU A 76 -15.75 2.38 -5.64
CA LEU A 76 -15.29 1.26 -4.82
C LEU A 76 -16.44 0.54 -4.12
N ARG A 77 -17.37 1.26 -3.48
CA ARG A 77 -18.49 0.67 -2.72
C ARG A 77 -19.48 -0.15 -3.57
N HIS A 78 -19.49 0.08 -4.90
CA HIS A 78 -20.26 -0.76 -5.83
C HIS A 78 -19.56 -2.08 -6.18
N ARG A 79 -18.32 -2.29 -5.75
CA ARG A 79 -17.47 -3.45 -6.06
C ARG A 79 -17.15 -4.30 -4.85
N VAL A 80 -16.89 -3.65 -3.72
CA VAL A 80 -16.46 -4.31 -2.48
C VAL A 80 -17.13 -3.70 -1.25
N PRO A 81 -17.33 -4.46 -0.17
CA PRO A 81 -17.70 -3.91 1.12
C PRO A 81 -16.60 -2.98 1.64
N LEU A 82 -16.97 -1.77 2.05
CA LEU A 82 -16.05 -0.88 2.75
C LEU A 82 -15.94 -1.30 4.21
N LEU A 83 -14.74 -1.16 4.78
CA LEU A 83 -14.54 -1.32 6.21
C LEU A 83 -15.21 -0.16 6.95
N ASN A 84 -15.68 -0.45 8.15
CA ASN A 84 -16.43 0.51 8.96
C ASN A 84 -15.92 0.48 10.40
N GLU A 85 -15.74 1.65 10.99
CA GLU A 85 -15.40 1.84 12.39
C GLU A 85 -16.37 2.84 13.01
N ASP A 86 -17.06 2.46 14.08
CA ASP A 86 -18.05 3.27 14.79
C ASP A 86 -19.18 3.87 13.92
N GLY A 87 -19.52 3.21 12.82
CA GLY A 87 -20.57 3.64 11.87
C GLY A 87 -20.07 4.48 10.70
N GLU A 88 -18.78 4.85 10.70
CA GLU A 88 -18.15 5.61 9.62
C GLU A 88 -17.35 4.69 8.70
N ASP A 89 -17.43 4.88 7.39
CA ASP A 89 -16.74 4.10 6.36
C ASP A 89 -15.68 4.92 5.60
N GLU A 90 -15.35 6.11 6.11
CA GLU A 90 -14.29 7.00 5.63
C GLU A 90 -13.65 7.76 6.78
N ILE A 91 -12.43 8.25 6.57
CA ILE A 91 -11.75 9.13 7.50
C ILE A 91 -11.19 10.36 6.78
N PHE A 92 -11.20 11.50 7.47
CA PHE A 92 -10.50 12.71 7.06
C PHE A 92 -9.30 12.95 7.97
N PHE A 93 -8.10 12.90 7.39
CA PHE A 93 -6.85 13.22 8.07
C PHE A 93 -6.58 14.72 7.96
N GLU A 94 -7.01 15.51 8.95
CA GLU A 94 -6.86 16.97 8.95
C GLU A 94 -5.41 17.42 8.77
N ASN A 95 -4.46 16.72 9.40
CA ASN A 95 -3.03 17.08 9.43
C ASN A 95 -2.32 16.95 8.07
N ILE A 96 -2.87 16.21 7.14
CA ILE A 96 -2.34 16.01 5.78
C ILE A 96 -3.37 16.33 4.70
N ASN A 97 -4.52 16.89 5.07
CA ASN A 97 -5.64 17.22 4.18
C ASN A 97 -5.97 16.08 3.21
N ALA A 98 -6.27 14.89 3.75
CA ALA A 98 -6.54 13.70 2.95
C ALA A 98 -7.79 12.95 3.44
N HIS A 99 -8.56 12.40 2.50
CA HIS A 99 -9.64 11.46 2.78
C HIS A 99 -9.25 10.04 2.38
N SER A 100 -9.67 9.06 3.18
CA SER A 100 -9.43 7.65 2.92
C SER A 100 -10.64 6.77 3.17
N VAL A 101 -10.68 5.65 2.44
CA VAL A 101 -11.57 4.51 2.63
C VAL A 101 -10.80 3.21 2.57
N TYR A 102 -11.27 2.20 3.29
CA TYR A 102 -10.58 0.92 3.46
C TYR A 102 -11.45 -0.25 3.04
N PHE A 103 -10.81 -1.31 2.54
CA PHE A 103 -11.46 -2.56 2.17
C PHE A 103 -10.48 -3.73 2.32
N TYR A 104 -11.00 -4.96 2.27
CA TYR A 104 -10.17 -6.17 2.23
C TYR A 104 -10.09 -6.73 0.82
N ASP A 105 -8.92 -7.23 0.45
CA ASP A 105 -8.78 -8.16 -0.66
C ASP A 105 -9.06 -9.61 -0.23
N THR A 106 -8.80 -10.60 -1.10
CA THR A 106 -9.15 -12.00 -0.84
C THR A 106 -8.31 -12.67 0.24
N ASP A 107 -7.09 -12.19 0.51
CA ASP A 107 -6.27 -12.63 1.65
C ASP A 107 -6.49 -11.75 2.88
N GLU A 108 -7.52 -10.88 2.81
CA GLU A 108 -7.86 -9.93 3.86
C GLU A 108 -6.73 -8.92 4.16
N ASN A 109 -5.90 -8.59 3.17
CA ASN A 109 -5.00 -7.45 3.28
C ASN A 109 -5.83 -6.16 3.41
N VAL A 110 -5.33 -5.21 4.20
CA VAL A 110 -5.99 -3.92 4.38
C VAL A 110 -5.58 -3.01 3.23
N VAL A 111 -6.49 -2.79 2.29
CA VAL A 111 -6.27 -1.94 1.12
C VAL A 111 -7.00 -0.62 1.28
N GLU A 112 -6.36 0.46 0.87
CA GLU A 112 -6.85 1.82 1.04
C GLU A 112 -6.95 2.54 -0.31
N LEU A 113 -7.97 3.38 -0.51
CA LEU A 113 -7.94 4.48 -1.47
C LEU A 113 -7.76 5.78 -0.71
N ILE A 114 -6.74 6.58 -1.10
CA ILE A 114 -6.43 7.85 -0.45
C ILE A 114 -6.36 9.00 -1.46
N ALA A 115 -7.12 10.07 -1.18
CA ALA A 115 -7.04 11.35 -1.88
C ALA A 115 -6.33 12.38 -1.00
N ARG A 116 -5.09 12.74 -1.33
CA ARG A 116 -4.34 13.82 -0.71
C ARG A 116 -4.62 15.12 -1.46
N HIS A 117 -5.52 15.95 -0.91
CA HIS A 117 -6.09 17.11 -1.62
C HIS A 117 -5.03 18.15 -2.05
N ASP A 118 -3.96 18.30 -1.27
CA ASP A 118 -2.90 19.28 -1.55
C ASP A 118 -1.72 18.70 -2.34
N VAL A 119 -1.66 17.37 -2.53
CA VAL A 119 -0.50 16.68 -3.10
C VAL A 119 -0.84 15.96 -4.39
N ASN A 120 -1.93 15.19 -4.39
CA ASN A 120 -2.34 14.44 -5.57
C ASN A 120 -2.89 15.40 -6.65
N PRO A 121 -2.59 15.17 -7.94
CA PRO A 121 -3.12 15.99 -9.01
C PRO A 121 -4.65 15.95 -9.05
N ASN A 122 -5.27 17.07 -9.39
CA ASN A 122 -6.69 17.14 -9.68
C ASN A 122 -6.96 16.73 -11.13
N LYS A 123 -8.12 16.10 -11.39
CA LYS A 123 -8.51 15.65 -12.73
C LYS A 123 -9.87 16.18 -13.20
N GLU A 124 -10.66 16.82 -12.32
CA GLU A 124 -12.00 17.36 -12.63
C GLU A 124 -12.89 16.31 -13.31
N LEU A 125 -12.98 15.11 -12.70
CA LEU A 125 -13.69 13.97 -13.29
C LEU A 125 -15.22 14.12 -13.14
N GLU A 126 -15.98 13.70 -14.17
CA GLU A 126 -17.44 13.48 -14.06
C GLU A 126 -17.75 12.07 -13.52
N THR A 127 -16.90 11.09 -13.81
CA THR A 127 -17.00 9.69 -13.38
C THR A 127 -15.61 9.16 -13.04
N PHE A 128 -15.53 8.20 -12.12
CA PHE A 128 -14.27 7.56 -11.75
C PHE A 128 -14.19 6.16 -12.33
N THR A 129 -13.02 5.80 -12.83
CA THR A 129 -12.69 4.46 -13.33
C THR A 129 -11.36 4.00 -12.75
N VAL A 130 -11.03 2.72 -12.89
CA VAL A 130 -9.74 2.17 -12.44
C VAL A 130 -8.53 2.90 -13.05
N SER A 131 -8.67 3.45 -14.27
CA SER A 131 -7.61 4.22 -14.93
C SER A 131 -7.34 5.60 -14.31
N ASP A 132 -8.16 6.03 -13.36
CA ASP A 132 -7.99 7.28 -12.62
C ASP A 132 -7.16 7.09 -11.36
N ILE A 133 -6.92 5.86 -10.93
CA ILE A 133 -5.95 5.53 -9.88
C ILE A 133 -4.56 5.94 -10.34
N LEU A 134 -3.81 6.63 -9.48
CA LEU A 134 -2.56 7.30 -9.86
C LEU A 134 -1.35 6.38 -9.72
N ASP A 135 -1.17 5.78 -8.56
CA ASP A 135 -0.03 4.94 -8.19
C ASP A 135 -0.27 4.22 -6.85
N ILE A 136 0.72 3.42 -6.41
CA ILE A 136 0.79 2.91 -5.04
C ILE A 136 1.33 4.03 -4.16
N GLY A 137 0.46 4.59 -3.30
CA GLY A 137 0.80 5.72 -2.42
C GLY A 137 1.36 5.32 -1.07
N GLU A 138 1.04 4.13 -0.58
CA GLU A 138 1.56 3.61 0.68
C GLU A 138 1.84 2.12 0.60
N MET A 139 2.87 1.68 1.35
CA MET A 139 3.20 0.27 1.54
C MET A 139 3.71 0.06 2.95
N ASN A 140 3.14 -0.89 3.71
CA ASN A 140 3.64 -1.21 5.03
C ASN A 140 4.99 -1.94 4.96
N VAL A 141 5.83 -1.62 5.93
CA VAL A 141 7.09 -2.32 6.24
C VAL A 141 7.04 -2.67 7.72
N THR A 142 6.56 -3.86 8.03
CA THR A 142 6.43 -4.35 9.41
C THR A 142 7.64 -5.20 9.75
N THR A 143 8.34 -4.86 10.85
CA THR A 143 9.58 -5.52 11.26
C THR A 143 9.74 -5.51 12.79
N PRO A 144 10.37 -6.52 13.39
CA PRO A 144 10.76 -6.47 14.81
C PRO A 144 11.91 -5.49 15.08
N ASP A 145 12.72 -5.13 14.06
CA ASP A 145 13.83 -4.16 14.18
C ASP A 145 13.53 -2.84 13.45
N VAL A 146 12.56 -2.10 13.97
CA VAL A 146 12.15 -0.80 13.39
C VAL A 146 13.31 0.21 13.33
N ALA A 147 14.18 0.22 14.35
CA ALA A 147 15.31 1.16 14.40
C ALA A 147 16.37 0.80 13.36
N GLY A 148 16.78 -0.47 13.27
CA GLY A 148 17.79 -0.93 12.31
C GLY A 148 17.32 -0.80 10.87
N VAL A 149 16.09 -1.21 10.57
CA VAL A 149 15.51 -1.07 9.23
C VAL A 149 15.35 0.41 8.85
N GLY A 150 14.92 1.27 9.78
CA GLY A 150 14.85 2.70 9.54
C GLY A 150 16.21 3.36 9.27
N ALA A 151 17.28 2.91 9.96
CA ALA A 151 18.65 3.36 9.69
C ALA A 151 19.12 2.94 8.29
N GLN A 152 18.85 1.69 7.89
CA GLN A 152 19.19 1.20 6.55
C GLN A 152 18.45 1.97 5.45
N PHE A 153 17.17 2.26 5.61
CA PHE A 153 16.45 3.13 4.67
C PHE A 153 17.07 4.53 4.57
N ALA A 154 17.50 5.11 5.70
CA ALA A 154 18.18 6.41 5.68
C ALA A 154 19.52 6.36 4.93
N GLU A 155 20.30 5.27 5.02
CA GLU A 155 21.54 5.05 4.24
C GLU A 155 21.25 4.95 2.73
N LEU A 156 20.05 4.50 2.36
CA LEU A 156 19.57 4.43 0.97
C LEU A 156 18.93 5.73 0.50
N GLY A 157 18.89 6.77 1.35
CA GLY A 157 18.31 8.08 1.01
C GLY A 157 16.80 8.18 1.25
N VAL A 158 16.18 7.17 1.87
CA VAL A 158 14.75 7.15 2.21
C VAL A 158 14.59 7.54 3.67
N PHE A 159 14.23 8.81 3.91
CA PHE A 159 14.15 9.38 5.26
C PHE A 159 12.71 9.46 5.76
N HIS A 160 12.55 9.58 7.10
CA HIS A 160 11.27 9.97 7.70
C HIS A 160 10.78 11.29 7.09
N ARG A 161 9.48 11.38 6.77
CA ARG A 161 8.87 12.49 6.01
C ARG A 161 9.19 13.91 6.51
N TYR A 162 9.56 14.05 7.79
CA TYR A 162 9.97 15.31 8.40
C TYR A 162 11.42 15.28 8.92
N HIS A 163 12.23 14.32 8.45
CA HIS A 163 13.59 14.09 8.94
C HIS A 163 13.70 13.92 10.46
N GLN A 164 12.63 13.41 11.07
CA GLN A 164 12.62 13.11 12.50
C GLN A 164 13.30 11.76 12.75
N PRO A 165 13.82 11.52 13.96
CA PRO A 165 14.28 10.20 14.38
C PRO A 165 13.17 9.17 14.26
N ILE A 166 13.55 7.94 13.91
CA ILE A 166 12.62 6.81 13.91
C ILE A 166 12.11 6.56 15.31
N ASN A 167 10.79 6.45 15.44
CA ASN A 167 10.13 6.11 16.68
C ASN A 167 9.72 4.63 16.65
N VAL A 168 10.31 3.81 17.51
CA VAL A 168 10.09 2.36 17.54
C VAL A 168 8.69 1.95 18.04
N ASP A 169 8.01 2.85 18.75
CA ASP A 169 6.69 2.58 19.34
C ASP A 169 5.53 3.03 18.45
N PHE A 170 5.80 3.85 17.42
CA PHE A 170 4.78 4.42 16.53
C PHE A 170 5.07 4.11 15.06
N LEU A 171 4.05 4.33 14.23
CA LEU A 171 4.19 4.23 12.77
C LEU A 171 5.02 5.40 12.24
N ASN A 172 6.06 5.08 11.48
CA ASN A 172 6.92 6.06 10.82
C ASN A 172 6.59 6.10 9.33
N PHE A 173 6.37 7.30 8.82
CA PHE A 173 6.14 7.52 7.39
C PHE A 173 7.46 7.93 6.74
N LEU A 174 8.02 7.07 5.89
CA LEU A 174 9.24 7.34 5.14
C LEU A 174 8.89 7.86 3.74
N GLY A 175 9.64 8.82 3.23
CA GLY A 175 9.39 9.51 1.96
C GLY A 175 8.99 10.97 2.18
N ALA A 176 9.26 11.83 1.19
CA ALA A 176 8.94 13.25 1.28
C ALA A 176 7.41 13.50 1.21
N PRO A 177 6.84 14.40 2.03
CA PRO A 177 5.39 14.66 2.03
C PRO A 177 4.84 15.07 0.67
N GLU A 178 5.61 15.85 -0.09
CA GLU A 178 5.26 16.36 -1.42
C GLU A 178 5.18 15.29 -2.50
N ASP A 179 5.77 14.12 -2.28
CA ASP A 179 5.69 13.00 -3.23
C ASP A 179 4.37 12.24 -3.14
N GLY A 180 3.64 12.38 -2.02
CA GLY A 180 2.40 11.64 -1.77
C GLY A 180 2.58 10.13 -1.68
N THR A 181 3.81 9.66 -1.46
CA THR A 181 4.16 8.24 -1.41
C THR A 181 5.00 7.96 -0.17
N HIS A 182 4.59 6.96 0.62
CA HIS A 182 5.23 6.66 1.90
C HIS A 182 5.41 5.15 2.11
N LEU A 183 6.56 4.76 2.69
CA LEU A 183 6.69 3.47 3.35
C LEU A 183 6.27 3.63 4.82
N LEU A 184 5.40 2.74 5.28
CA LEU A 184 4.84 2.76 6.63
C LEU A 184 5.64 1.80 7.51
N LEU A 185 6.76 2.28 8.06
CA LEU A 185 7.65 1.49 8.90
C LEU A 185 7.12 1.41 10.33
N GLY A 186 6.86 0.21 10.81
CA GLY A 186 6.33 -0.02 12.14
C GLY A 186 6.61 -1.43 12.68
N ARG A 187 6.31 -1.61 13.97
CA ARG A 187 6.42 -2.90 14.64
C ARG A 187 5.21 -3.79 14.37
N GLU A 188 5.36 -5.07 14.68
CA GLU A 188 4.28 -6.03 14.75
C GLU A 188 3.22 -5.65 15.80
N ASP A 189 2.09 -6.35 15.76
CA ASP A 189 0.95 -6.22 16.70
C ASP A 189 0.26 -4.85 16.70
N ARG A 190 0.64 -3.92 15.83
CA ARG A 190 -0.06 -2.66 15.64
C ARG A 190 -1.33 -2.92 14.82
N THR A 191 -2.48 -2.46 15.29
CA THR A 191 -3.73 -2.56 14.53
C THR A 191 -3.80 -1.49 13.43
N TRP A 192 -4.43 -1.84 12.32
CA TRP A 192 -4.73 -0.91 11.22
C TRP A 192 -6.03 -0.17 11.50
N LEU A 193 -6.15 1.05 10.97
CA LEU A 193 -7.41 1.79 11.00
C LEU A 193 -8.50 0.99 10.26
N PHE A 194 -9.72 1.04 10.77
CA PHE A 194 -10.89 0.33 10.22
C PHE A 194 -10.74 -1.20 10.18
N ALA A 195 -9.61 -1.75 10.62
CA ALA A 195 -9.35 -3.19 10.59
C ALA A 195 -8.84 -3.68 11.94
N PRO A 196 -9.55 -4.59 12.63
CA PRO A 196 -9.12 -5.14 13.92
C PRO A 196 -8.04 -6.22 13.74
N LYS A 197 -7.13 -6.02 12.79
CA LYS A 197 -6.07 -6.95 12.45
C LYS A 197 -4.72 -6.40 12.87
N PRO A 198 -3.86 -7.23 13.51
CA PRO A 198 -2.51 -6.82 13.84
C PRO A 198 -1.63 -6.78 12.60
N ALA A 199 -0.69 -5.84 12.55
CA ALA A 199 0.39 -5.87 11.59
C ALA A 199 1.29 -7.08 11.86
N ILE A 200 1.64 -7.82 10.81
CA ILE A 200 2.50 -9.01 10.85
C ILE A 200 3.69 -8.76 9.95
N THR A 201 4.90 -9.12 10.40
CA THR A 201 6.09 -9.14 9.55
C THR A 201 5.82 -10.05 8.36
N SER A 202 5.87 -9.47 7.18
CA SER A 202 5.54 -10.16 5.92
C SER A 202 6.60 -9.84 4.88
N PRO A 203 7.08 -10.84 4.12
CA PRO A 203 8.07 -10.60 3.07
C PRO A 203 7.48 -9.68 2.00
N LEU A 204 8.29 -8.78 1.47
CA LEU A 204 7.92 -7.93 0.34
C LEU A 204 9.14 -7.53 -0.47
N VAL A 205 8.95 -7.23 -1.76
CA VAL A 205 9.97 -6.62 -2.61
C VAL A 205 9.42 -5.31 -3.15
N LEU A 206 10.23 -4.26 -3.10
CA LEU A 206 9.88 -2.96 -3.63
C LEU A 206 10.92 -2.48 -4.64
N GLU A 207 10.45 -1.85 -5.68
CA GLU A 207 11.24 -1.01 -6.55
C GLU A 207 10.83 0.44 -6.31
N LEU A 208 11.79 1.25 -5.87
CA LEU A 208 11.60 2.66 -5.56
C LEU A 208 12.29 3.52 -6.63
N ASP A 209 11.59 4.52 -7.15
CA ASP A 209 12.09 5.44 -8.18
C ASP A 209 12.64 4.73 -9.44
N GLY A 210 12.24 3.48 -9.67
CA GLY A 210 12.64 2.67 -10.82
C GLY A 210 14.08 2.14 -10.79
N ASN A 211 14.81 2.29 -9.68
CA ASN A 211 16.22 1.90 -9.61
C ASN A 211 16.71 1.40 -8.24
N LEU A 212 16.00 1.64 -7.17
CA LEU A 212 16.33 1.15 -5.84
C LEU A 212 15.48 -0.09 -5.53
N HIS A 213 16.10 -1.27 -5.50
CA HIS A 213 15.45 -2.52 -5.17
C HIS A 213 15.72 -2.89 -3.71
N VAL A 214 14.66 -3.04 -2.94
CA VAL A 214 14.72 -3.47 -1.54
C VAL A 214 13.82 -4.68 -1.32
N ARG A 215 14.26 -5.59 -0.47
CA ARG A 215 13.51 -6.78 -0.07
C ARG A 215 13.48 -6.89 1.46
N LEU A 216 12.30 -6.97 2.01
CA LEU A 216 12.10 -7.41 3.39
C LEU A 216 11.91 -8.94 3.37
N ASP A 217 12.67 -9.68 4.15
CA ASP A 217 12.49 -11.14 4.29
C ASP A 217 11.39 -11.48 5.31
N ALA A 218 11.11 -12.77 5.51
CA ALA A 218 10.06 -13.24 6.42
C ALA A 218 10.38 -12.95 7.90
N GLU A 219 11.64 -12.72 8.23
CA GLU A 219 12.11 -12.35 9.56
C GLU A 219 12.13 -10.83 9.79
N GLY A 220 11.82 -10.04 8.76
CA GLY A 220 11.78 -8.58 8.81
C GLY A 220 13.14 -7.91 8.61
N ASN A 221 14.13 -8.62 8.08
CA ASN A 221 15.41 -8.01 7.72
C ASN A 221 15.34 -7.35 6.35
N LEU A 222 15.90 -6.15 6.25
CA LEU A 222 15.96 -5.42 4.99
C LEU A 222 17.23 -5.79 4.22
N HIS A 223 17.05 -6.13 2.96
CA HIS A 223 18.11 -6.40 1.99
C HIS A 223 17.97 -5.44 0.82
N HIS A 224 19.05 -5.01 0.21
CA HIS A 224 19.03 -4.17 -0.99
C HIS A 224 20.09 -4.61 -1.99
N GLU A 225 19.78 -4.43 -3.27
CA GLU A 225 20.73 -4.58 -4.37
C GLU A 225 21.14 -3.19 -4.86
N LYS A 226 22.45 -3.02 -5.09
CA LYS A 226 23.01 -1.78 -5.63
C LYS A 226 23.17 -1.88 -7.13
#